data_71cd908e53c38ecf4ccfe9ce757243c0
#
_entry.id   71cd908e53c38ecf4ccfe9ce757243c0
#
_cell.length_a   1.000
_cell.length_b   1.000
_cell.length_c   1.000
_cell.angle_alpha   90.00
_cell.angle_beta   90.00
_cell.angle_gamma   90.00
#
_symmetry.space_group_name_H-M   'P 1'
#
loop_
_entity.id
_entity.type
_entity.pdbx_description
1 polymer ?
#
loop_
_entity_poly.entity_id
_entity_poly.type
_entity_poly.pdbx_seq_one_letter_code
_entity_poly.pdbx_strand_id
1 'polypeptide(L)'
;GTKYPAVYEGEDLGRFNFFEAASIRKVGNKYVWVYSGYSGPDYGLSSTNSALRYAFADSPLGPWKSGGVLVDSRAPVLNEDGSSLQTSYSGHNTHGSIEYINDQWYVFYHRAPRGFGNARQAVVAPVQIEWDEALVADGGGVRIRAYDPYAKRNLWTAKDSQGNEYKGAEVTSEGFHIYGLDPYKYYSAGIACYLSDIGLQQDSWDIWDNNMPVGTVKNGQIIGYKYFGFGGLKQAQKGLAPFAGTKKGNKTALNLFLTPKTDKEFKINVWLDGPWANKTWKGKKIGQIVVPAGSAQELTRFKLDVAKYVDGIGKKHAIYLVAEGAEGEGLFDLMGLGFSSKDKDIEGPNVPKVSFKVNGKTIETPE
;
A
#
# COMPACT_ATOMS: atom_id res chain seq x y z
N GLY A 1 6.74 6.07 -37.82
CA GLY A 1 5.52 5.99 -37.02
C GLY A 1 4.61 7.18 -37.32
N THR A 2 3.31 6.97 -37.24
CA THR A 2 2.33 8.05 -37.40
C THR A 2 2.48 9.02 -36.25
N LYS A 3 2.81 10.25 -36.53
CA LYS A 3 2.75 11.32 -35.52
C LYS A 3 1.29 11.62 -35.24
N TYR A 4 0.90 11.60 -33.98
CA TYR A 4 -0.42 12.07 -33.56
C TYR A 4 -0.31 13.58 -33.30
N PRO A 5 -0.97 14.45 -34.06
CA PRO A 5 -0.82 15.90 -33.97
C PRO A 5 -1.00 16.43 -32.54
N ALA A 6 -1.97 15.89 -31.82
CA ALA A 6 -2.28 16.30 -30.45
C ALA A 6 -1.13 16.07 -29.42
N VAL A 7 -0.14 15.28 -29.77
CA VAL A 7 0.97 14.95 -28.87
C VAL A 7 2.31 15.51 -29.40
N TYR A 8 2.43 15.72 -30.71
CA TYR A 8 3.70 16.05 -31.35
C TYR A 8 3.73 17.39 -32.07
N GLU A 9 2.61 17.95 -32.46
CA GLU A 9 2.56 19.21 -33.19
C GLU A 9 2.17 20.38 -32.28
N GLY A 10 3.17 21.07 -31.74
CA GLY A 10 2.99 22.26 -30.95
C GLY A 10 2.41 22.04 -29.55
N GLU A 11 2.13 20.80 -29.20
CA GLU A 11 1.70 20.44 -27.86
C GLU A 11 2.91 20.24 -26.96
N ASP A 12 2.95 20.95 -25.86
CA ASP A 12 3.96 20.76 -24.85
C ASP A 12 3.76 19.39 -24.17
N LEU A 13 4.63 18.43 -24.49
CA LEU A 13 4.64 17.13 -23.84
C LEU A 13 4.78 17.26 -22.32
N GLY A 14 5.36 18.34 -21.83
CA GLY A 14 5.48 18.66 -20.41
C GLY A 14 4.14 18.74 -19.70
N ARG A 15 3.08 19.18 -20.38
CA ARG A 15 1.74 19.25 -19.76
C ARG A 15 1.15 17.85 -19.47
N PHE A 16 1.56 16.83 -20.20
CA PHE A 16 1.17 15.43 -19.96
C PHE A 16 2.11 14.73 -18.99
N ASN A 17 3.32 15.24 -18.79
CA ASN A 17 4.35 14.57 -18.01
C ASN A 17 4.53 13.10 -18.42
N PHE A 18 4.43 12.83 -19.71
CA PHE A 18 4.46 11.49 -20.30
C PHE A 18 5.85 10.87 -20.19
N PHE A 19 5.90 9.60 -19.85
CA PHE A 19 7.11 8.79 -19.86
C PHE A 19 6.98 7.63 -20.86
N GLU A 20 6.09 6.68 -20.60
CA GLU A 20 5.90 5.50 -21.48
C GLU A 20 4.56 4.80 -21.23
N ALA A 21 4.37 3.67 -21.89
CA ALA A 21 3.26 2.73 -21.73
C ALA A 21 1.87 3.38 -21.81
N ALA A 22 1.14 3.02 -22.82
CA ALA A 22 -0.17 3.58 -23.09
C ALA A 22 -1.25 2.52 -23.06
N SER A 23 -2.37 2.81 -22.39
CA SER A 23 -3.58 2.01 -22.43
C SER A 23 -4.78 2.91 -22.61
N ILE A 24 -5.57 2.68 -23.66
CA ILE A 24 -6.77 3.50 -23.96
C ILE A 24 -8.02 2.68 -23.69
N ARG A 25 -8.97 3.29 -23.00
CA ARG A 25 -10.31 2.72 -22.77
C ARG A 25 -11.40 3.71 -23.18
N LYS A 26 -12.51 3.19 -23.68
CA LYS A 26 -13.70 3.97 -23.90
C LYS A 26 -14.51 4.02 -22.61
N VAL A 27 -14.83 5.22 -22.14
CA VAL A 27 -15.60 5.48 -20.93
C VAL A 27 -16.77 6.39 -21.30
N GLY A 28 -17.95 5.80 -21.37
CA GLY A 28 -19.11 6.53 -21.91
C GLY A 28 -18.87 7.00 -23.35
N ASN A 29 -18.95 8.31 -23.57
CA ASN A 29 -18.69 8.94 -24.87
C ASN A 29 -17.26 9.49 -25.02
N LYS A 30 -16.39 9.27 -24.03
CA LYS A 30 -15.00 9.73 -24.05
C LYS A 30 -14.03 8.55 -24.17
N TYR A 31 -12.82 8.87 -24.59
CA TYR A 31 -11.67 7.98 -24.53
C TYR A 31 -10.78 8.45 -23.40
N VAL A 32 -10.31 7.51 -22.59
CA VAL A 32 -9.37 7.75 -21.49
C VAL A 32 -8.08 7.04 -21.81
N TRP A 33 -7.01 7.80 -21.87
CA TRP A 33 -5.65 7.31 -22.06
C TRP A 33 -4.94 7.30 -20.71
N VAL A 34 -4.57 6.10 -20.24
CA VAL A 34 -3.74 5.90 -19.04
C VAL A 34 -2.32 5.61 -19.48
N TYR A 35 -1.36 6.23 -18.82
CA TYR A 35 0.06 6.12 -19.19
C TYR A 35 0.97 6.29 -17.98
N SER A 36 2.19 5.73 -18.06
CA SER A 36 3.26 5.98 -17.12
C SER A 36 3.78 7.40 -17.29
N GLY A 37 3.90 8.15 -16.20
CA GLY A 37 4.30 9.53 -16.28
C GLY A 37 5.02 10.05 -15.04
N TYR A 38 5.60 11.23 -15.18
CA TYR A 38 6.29 11.93 -14.11
C TYR A 38 5.30 12.57 -13.16
N SER A 39 5.63 12.55 -11.86
CA SER A 39 4.83 13.12 -10.79
C SER A 39 5.71 13.55 -9.61
N GLY A 40 5.16 14.29 -8.68
CA GLY A 40 5.81 14.64 -7.42
C GLY A 40 5.81 16.14 -7.13
N PRO A 41 6.38 17.01 -7.98
CA PRO A 41 6.42 18.45 -7.69
C PRO A 41 5.06 19.08 -7.43
N ASP A 42 4.02 18.55 -8.05
CA ASP A 42 2.62 18.99 -7.88
C ASP A 42 2.02 18.66 -6.50
N TYR A 43 2.70 17.85 -5.67
CA TYR A 43 2.31 17.57 -4.28
C TYR A 43 3.50 17.49 -3.30
N GLY A 44 4.56 18.25 -3.60
CA GLY A 44 5.67 18.48 -2.67
C GLY A 44 6.71 17.37 -2.58
N LEU A 45 6.76 16.46 -3.56
CA LEU A 45 7.78 15.43 -3.67
C LEU A 45 8.73 15.69 -4.85
N SER A 46 9.88 15.03 -4.86
CA SER A 46 10.79 15.04 -6.01
C SER A 46 10.12 14.43 -7.25
N SER A 47 10.50 14.89 -8.44
CA SER A 47 10.00 14.33 -9.69
C SER A 47 10.52 12.90 -9.91
N THR A 48 9.61 11.96 -10.19
CA THR A 48 9.93 10.60 -10.63
C THR A 48 8.89 10.10 -11.62
N ASN A 49 9.22 9.04 -12.37
CA ASN A 49 8.30 8.35 -13.29
C ASN A 49 7.51 7.23 -12.61
N SER A 50 7.11 7.41 -11.37
CA SER A 50 6.45 6.39 -10.53
C SER A 50 4.93 6.47 -10.51
N ALA A 51 4.34 7.26 -11.41
CA ALA A 51 2.90 7.46 -11.45
C ALA A 51 2.25 6.93 -12.72
N LEU A 52 1.00 6.52 -12.60
CA LEU A 52 0.06 6.52 -13.71
C LEU A 52 -0.63 7.88 -13.74
N ARG A 53 -0.67 8.44 -14.93
CA ARG A 53 -1.45 9.63 -15.26
C ARG A 53 -2.54 9.28 -16.25
N TYR A 54 -3.48 10.18 -16.45
CA TYR A 54 -4.48 10.00 -17.48
C TYR A 54 -4.75 11.29 -18.26
N ALA A 55 -5.20 11.09 -19.49
CA ALA A 55 -5.77 12.12 -20.34
C ALA A 55 -7.09 11.61 -20.91
N PHE A 56 -7.91 12.52 -21.43
CA PHE A 56 -9.17 12.16 -22.04
C PHE A 56 -9.40 12.94 -23.34
N ALA A 57 -10.20 12.36 -24.24
CA ALA A 57 -10.54 12.94 -25.55
C ALA A 57 -11.91 12.46 -26.05
N ASP A 58 -12.45 13.15 -27.03
CA ASP A 58 -13.68 12.72 -27.75
C ASP A 58 -13.39 11.65 -28.82
N SER A 59 -12.15 11.54 -29.24
CA SER A 59 -11.69 10.58 -30.25
C SER A 59 -10.47 9.81 -29.72
N PRO A 60 -10.27 8.54 -30.14
CA PRO A 60 -9.10 7.78 -29.76
C PRO A 60 -7.78 8.37 -30.31
N LEU A 61 -7.87 9.26 -31.28
CA LEU A 61 -6.74 9.97 -31.85
C LEU A 61 -6.53 11.38 -31.25
N GLY A 62 -7.34 11.75 -30.28
CA GLY A 62 -7.30 13.08 -29.66
C GLY A 62 -8.20 14.13 -30.34
N PRO A 63 -7.98 15.44 -30.10
CA PRO A 63 -6.93 15.99 -29.24
C PRO A 63 -7.13 15.62 -27.76
N TRP A 64 -6.03 15.28 -27.10
CA TRP A 64 -6.03 14.84 -25.72
C TRP A 64 -5.94 16.01 -24.72
N LYS A 65 -6.65 15.89 -23.61
CA LYS A 65 -6.66 16.85 -22.50
C LYS A 65 -6.16 16.15 -21.24
N SER A 66 -5.20 16.76 -20.54
CA SER A 66 -4.63 16.17 -19.31
C SER A 66 -5.66 16.11 -18.19
N GLY A 67 -5.79 14.94 -17.55
CA GLY A 67 -6.67 14.72 -16.40
C GLY A 67 -5.94 14.72 -15.05
N GLY A 68 -4.63 14.54 -15.04
CA GLY A 68 -3.81 14.55 -13.84
C GLY A 68 -3.25 13.19 -13.44
N VAL A 69 -2.92 13.03 -12.17
CA VAL A 69 -2.35 11.80 -11.59
C VAL A 69 -3.47 10.84 -11.20
N LEU A 70 -3.36 9.60 -11.64
CA LEU A 70 -4.28 8.51 -11.32
C LEU A 70 -3.86 7.75 -10.07
N VAL A 71 -2.58 7.39 -9.98
CA VAL A 71 -1.95 6.77 -8.81
C VAL A 71 -0.44 7.04 -8.84
N ASP A 72 0.15 7.28 -7.68
CA ASP A 72 1.61 7.33 -7.52
C ASP A 72 2.05 6.18 -6.62
N SER A 73 2.88 5.27 -7.16
CA SER A 73 3.33 4.07 -6.44
C SER A 73 4.20 4.37 -5.21
N ARG A 74 4.67 5.60 -5.07
CA ARG A 74 5.39 6.07 -3.87
C ARG A 74 4.48 6.29 -2.66
N ALA A 75 3.16 6.14 -2.84
CA ALA A 75 2.15 6.34 -1.79
C ALA A 75 2.30 7.70 -1.07
N PRO A 76 2.21 8.85 -1.80
CA PRO A 76 2.36 10.16 -1.18
C PRO A 76 1.29 10.39 -0.12
N VAL A 77 1.72 10.90 1.03
CA VAL A 77 0.86 11.22 2.16
C VAL A 77 1.36 12.48 2.88
N LEU A 78 0.55 13.02 3.81
CA LEU A 78 1.01 14.05 4.72
C LEU A 78 1.61 13.41 5.99
N ASN A 79 2.74 13.95 6.41
CA ASN A 79 3.34 13.65 7.70
C ASN A 79 2.51 14.24 8.85
N GLU A 80 2.91 14.02 10.09
CA GLU A 80 2.24 14.58 11.28
C GLU A 80 2.17 16.10 11.26
N ASP A 81 3.24 16.76 10.81
CA ASP A 81 3.35 18.23 10.68
C ASP A 81 2.68 18.81 9.43
N GLY A 82 2.11 17.96 8.55
CA GLY A 82 1.46 18.36 7.31
C GLY A 82 2.40 18.48 6.11
N SER A 83 3.69 18.19 6.25
CA SER A 83 4.61 18.07 5.12
C SER A 83 4.32 16.83 4.27
N SER A 84 4.67 16.86 3.00
CA SER A 84 4.53 15.70 2.11
C SER A 84 5.56 14.62 2.44
N LEU A 85 5.13 13.38 2.46
CA LEU A 85 5.95 12.21 2.75
C LEU A 85 5.75 11.15 1.67
N GLN A 86 6.85 10.63 1.16
CA GLN A 86 6.88 9.40 0.37
C GLN A 86 6.92 8.21 1.33
N THR A 87 5.96 7.29 1.24
CA THR A 87 5.83 6.18 2.19
C THR A 87 6.02 4.79 1.58
N SER A 88 6.30 4.73 0.29
CA SER A 88 6.65 3.49 -0.41
C SER A 88 7.83 3.74 -1.33
N TYR A 89 8.59 2.69 -1.60
CA TYR A 89 9.68 2.76 -2.57
C TYR A 89 9.14 3.14 -3.96
N SER A 90 9.88 4.00 -4.66
CA SER A 90 9.60 4.31 -6.05
C SER A 90 9.97 3.10 -6.92
N GLY A 91 8.99 2.41 -7.46
CA GLY A 91 9.23 1.28 -8.35
C GLY A 91 9.81 1.66 -9.72
N HIS A 92 10.02 2.95 -9.99
CA HIS A 92 10.26 3.50 -11.31
C HIS A 92 9.28 2.95 -12.37
N ASN A 93 8.87 3.75 -13.34
CA ASN A 93 8.01 3.35 -14.46
C ASN A 93 6.82 2.44 -14.09
N THR A 94 5.92 2.90 -13.24
CA THR A 94 4.67 2.20 -12.91
C THR A 94 3.79 2.06 -14.17
N HIS A 95 3.48 0.83 -14.56
CA HIS A 95 2.59 0.54 -15.69
C HIS A 95 1.21 0.11 -15.22
N GLY A 96 0.20 0.32 -16.06
CA GLY A 96 -1.15 -0.10 -15.71
C GLY A 96 -2.23 0.36 -16.67
N SER A 97 -3.47 0.17 -16.23
CA SER A 97 -4.67 0.48 -16.99
C SER A 97 -5.86 0.69 -16.05
N ILE A 98 -6.99 1.12 -16.60
CA ILE A 98 -8.28 1.07 -15.91
C ILE A 98 -9.17 0.01 -16.55
N GLU A 99 -10.08 -0.59 -15.77
CA GLU A 99 -11.06 -1.54 -16.27
C GLU A 99 -12.35 -1.47 -15.44
N TYR A 100 -13.48 -1.75 -16.10
CA TYR A 100 -14.80 -1.79 -15.46
C TYR A 100 -15.21 -3.23 -15.21
N ILE A 101 -15.34 -3.60 -13.92
CA ILE A 101 -15.61 -4.97 -13.50
C ILE A 101 -16.67 -4.94 -12.40
N ASN A 102 -17.75 -5.72 -12.55
CA ASN A 102 -18.82 -5.84 -11.55
C ASN A 102 -19.33 -4.47 -11.08
N ASP A 103 -19.72 -3.62 -12.02
CA ASP A 103 -20.28 -2.29 -11.80
C ASP A 103 -19.37 -1.30 -11.06
N GLN A 104 -18.05 -1.53 -11.12
CA GLN A 104 -17.05 -0.67 -10.51
C GLN A 104 -15.84 -0.49 -11.44
N TRP A 105 -15.31 0.73 -11.50
CA TRP A 105 -14.02 1.02 -12.13
C TRP A 105 -12.86 0.75 -11.19
N TYR A 106 -11.80 0.20 -11.76
CA TYR A 106 -10.55 -0.09 -11.06
C TYR A 106 -9.37 0.43 -11.86
N VAL A 107 -8.33 0.88 -11.15
CA VAL A 107 -7.00 1.04 -11.72
C VAL A 107 -6.15 -0.18 -11.35
N PHE A 108 -5.53 -0.80 -12.34
CA PHE A 108 -4.55 -1.86 -12.20
C PHE A 108 -3.18 -1.24 -12.41
N TYR A 109 -2.27 -1.47 -11.49
CA TYR A 109 -0.92 -0.94 -11.55
C TYR A 109 0.05 -1.87 -10.82
N HIS A 110 1.32 -1.49 -10.74
CA HIS A 110 2.28 -2.22 -9.92
C HIS A 110 3.06 -1.27 -9.01
N ARG A 111 3.59 -1.84 -7.94
CA ARG A 111 4.51 -1.18 -7.02
C ARG A 111 5.69 -2.10 -6.73
N ALA A 112 6.75 -1.58 -6.12
CA ALA A 112 7.94 -2.33 -5.73
C ALA A 112 7.99 -2.48 -4.19
N PRO A 113 7.30 -3.47 -3.61
CA PRO A 113 7.22 -3.60 -2.15
C PRO A 113 8.55 -3.93 -1.49
N ARG A 114 9.52 -4.45 -2.27
CA ARG A 114 10.80 -4.94 -1.76
C ARG A 114 11.96 -3.95 -1.95
N GLY A 115 11.68 -2.68 -2.18
CA GLY A 115 12.72 -1.68 -2.38
C GLY A 115 13.52 -1.83 -3.67
N PHE A 116 13.14 -2.76 -4.55
CA PHE A 116 13.83 -3.05 -5.79
C PHE A 116 12.93 -2.86 -7.01
N GLY A 117 13.34 -2.02 -7.96
CA GLY A 117 12.51 -1.59 -9.09
C GLY A 117 11.97 -2.72 -9.98
N ASN A 118 12.60 -3.90 -9.99
CA ASN A 118 12.16 -5.06 -10.74
C ASN A 118 11.27 -6.01 -9.92
N ALA A 119 11.18 -5.84 -8.60
CA ALA A 119 10.24 -6.60 -7.74
C ALA A 119 8.83 -6.00 -7.84
N ARG A 120 8.18 -6.18 -8.97
CA ARG A 120 6.90 -5.54 -9.30
C ARG A 120 5.72 -6.35 -8.81
N GLN A 121 5.05 -5.87 -7.77
CA GLN A 121 3.80 -6.44 -7.29
C GLN A 121 2.62 -5.80 -8.03
N ALA A 122 1.79 -6.63 -8.65
CA ALA A 122 0.53 -6.17 -9.22
C ALA A 122 -0.45 -5.79 -8.10
N VAL A 123 -1.10 -4.65 -8.27
CA VAL A 123 -2.02 -4.06 -7.31
C VAL A 123 -3.24 -3.52 -8.04
N VAL A 124 -4.38 -3.53 -7.38
CA VAL A 124 -5.60 -2.94 -7.89
C VAL A 124 -6.18 -1.99 -6.84
N ALA A 125 -6.74 -0.88 -7.30
CA ALA A 125 -7.47 0.02 -6.44
C ALA A 125 -8.79 0.46 -7.10
N PRO A 126 -9.89 0.55 -6.35
CA PRO A 126 -11.14 1.07 -6.87
C PRO A 126 -11.01 2.57 -7.15
N VAL A 127 -11.61 3.01 -8.25
CA VAL A 127 -11.70 4.41 -8.64
C VAL A 127 -13.11 4.75 -9.06
N GLN A 128 -13.46 6.02 -8.91
CA GLN A 128 -14.71 6.58 -9.42
C GLN A 128 -14.40 7.46 -10.61
N ILE A 129 -15.12 7.27 -11.70
CA ILE A 129 -15.03 8.12 -12.87
C ILE A 129 -16.27 9.00 -12.89
N GLU A 130 -16.06 10.30 -12.88
CA GLU A 130 -17.10 11.33 -12.86
C GLU A 130 -16.99 12.19 -14.11
N TRP A 131 -18.14 12.68 -14.54
CA TRP A 131 -18.20 13.78 -15.50
C TRP A 131 -17.96 15.10 -14.76
N ASP A 132 -17.08 15.93 -15.28
CA ASP A 132 -16.76 17.23 -14.68
C ASP A 132 -16.82 18.33 -15.74
N GLU A 133 -17.86 19.14 -15.70
CA GLU A 133 -18.06 20.26 -16.62
C GLU A 133 -17.00 21.35 -16.42
N ALA A 134 -16.48 21.52 -15.20
CA ALA A 134 -15.49 22.52 -14.88
C ALA A 134 -14.09 22.20 -15.43
N LEU A 135 -13.81 20.94 -15.78
CA LEU A 135 -12.50 20.55 -16.33
C LEU A 135 -12.27 21.04 -17.75
N VAL A 136 -13.32 21.42 -18.45
CA VAL A 136 -13.21 21.81 -19.86
C VAL A 136 -14.16 22.95 -20.17
N ALA A 137 -13.60 24.12 -20.51
CA ALA A 137 -14.34 25.24 -21.06
C ALA A 137 -15.16 24.87 -22.33
N ASP A 138 -14.85 23.74 -22.96
CA ASP A 138 -15.36 23.30 -24.25
C ASP A 138 -16.08 21.95 -24.21
N GLY A 139 -17.01 21.72 -23.29
CA GLY A 139 -17.90 20.58 -23.37
C GLY A 139 -17.63 19.41 -22.41
N GLY A 140 -17.08 19.68 -21.25
CA GLY A 140 -16.95 18.71 -20.16
C GLY A 140 -15.73 17.82 -20.22
N GLY A 141 -15.43 17.12 -19.14
CA GLY A 141 -14.26 16.27 -18.98
C GLY A 141 -14.49 15.08 -18.06
N VAL A 142 -13.48 14.23 -17.98
CA VAL A 142 -13.48 13.06 -17.13
C VAL A 142 -12.56 13.30 -15.96
N ARG A 143 -13.08 13.12 -14.73
CA ARG A 143 -12.31 13.13 -13.50
C ARG A 143 -12.28 11.73 -12.92
N ILE A 144 -11.08 11.22 -12.67
CA ILE A 144 -10.88 9.94 -12.00
C ILE A 144 -10.43 10.19 -10.57
N ARG A 145 -11.15 9.65 -9.61
CA ARG A 145 -10.87 9.83 -8.18
C ARG A 145 -10.70 8.49 -7.49
N ALA A 146 -9.93 8.49 -6.41
CA ALA A 146 -9.90 7.39 -5.48
C ALA A 146 -11.30 7.12 -4.91
N TYR A 147 -11.67 5.85 -4.84
CA TYR A 147 -12.95 5.42 -4.31
C TYR A 147 -12.85 4.05 -3.66
N ASP A 148 -13.30 3.93 -2.43
CA ASP A 148 -13.42 2.63 -1.76
C ASP A 148 -14.88 2.37 -1.37
N PRO A 149 -15.62 1.61 -2.20
CA PRO A 149 -17.03 1.34 -1.95
C PRO A 149 -17.27 0.43 -0.74
N TYR A 150 -16.24 -0.27 -0.27
CA TYR A 150 -16.36 -1.26 0.79
C TYR A 150 -16.07 -0.69 2.17
N ALA A 151 -15.03 0.13 2.27
CA ALA A 151 -14.67 0.75 3.52
C ALA A 151 -15.56 1.95 3.86
N LYS A 152 -16.20 2.57 2.88
CA LYS A 152 -16.97 3.82 3.01
C LYS A 152 -16.19 4.89 3.78
N ARG A 153 -14.89 4.96 3.52
CA ARG A 153 -13.96 5.88 4.15
C ARG A 153 -13.75 7.09 3.25
N ASN A 154 -13.48 8.21 3.88
CA ASN A 154 -12.80 9.28 3.18
C ASN A 154 -11.36 8.84 2.95
N LEU A 155 -11.03 8.53 1.70
CA LEU A 155 -9.66 8.22 1.34
C LEU A 155 -8.79 9.44 1.59
N TRP A 156 -7.64 9.16 2.15
CA TRP A 156 -6.69 10.19 2.50
C TRP A 156 -6.10 10.84 1.24
N THR A 157 -5.96 12.16 1.26
CA THR A 157 -5.41 12.94 0.15
C THR A 157 -4.19 13.73 0.61
N ALA A 158 -3.17 13.80 -0.23
CA ALA A 158 -2.06 14.73 -0.06
C ALA A 158 -2.45 16.10 -0.63
N LYS A 159 -1.76 17.14 -0.17
CA LYS A 159 -1.84 18.47 -0.77
C LYS A 159 -0.49 18.80 -1.42
N ASP A 160 -0.56 19.41 -2.58
CA ASP A 160 0.62 20.00 -3.21
C ASP A 160 1.06 21.28 -2.48
N SER A 161 2.19 21.85 -2.90
CA SER A 161 2.73 23.10 -2.36
C SER A 161 1.82 24.32 -2.59
N GLN A 162 0.82 24.20 -3.46
CA GLN A 162 -0.16 25.23 -3.76
C GLN A 162 -1.48 25.04 -2.98
N GLY A 163 -1.58 23.97 -2.18
CA GLY A 163 -2.77 23.63 -1.40
C GLY A 163 -3.83 22.81 -2.15
N ASN A 164 -3.57 22.41 -3.40
CA ASN A 164 -4.47 21.55 -4.17
C ASN A 164 -4.43 20.12 -3.63
N GLU A 165 -5.59 19.50 -3.52
CA GLU A 165 -5.66 18.11 -3.06
C GLU A 165 -5.27 17.13 -4.15
N TYR A 166 -4.33 16.25 -3.84
CA TYR A 166 -4.04 15.06 -4.63
C TYR A 166 -5.08 13.98 -4.32
N LYS A 167 -5.87 13.59 -5.32
CA LYS A 167 -6.99 12.64 -5.18
C LYS A 167 -6.83 11.36 -6.02
N GLY A 168 -5.62 10.98 -6.31
CA GLY A 168 -5.34 9.72 -6.98
C GLY A 168 -5.69 8.50 -6.12
N ALA A 169 -5.68 7.32 -6.74
CA ALA A 169 -5.93 6.07 -6.04
C ALA A 169 -4.90 5.83 -4.94
N GLU A 170 -5.36 5.26 -3.84
CA GLU A 170 -4.50 4.96 -2.70
C GLU A 170 -3.66 3.70 -2.96
N VAL A 171 -2.37 3.75 -2.63
CA VAL A 171 -1.50 2.58 -2.62
C VAL A 171 -1.75 1.76 -1.37
N THR A 172 -1.97 0.46 -1.55
CA THR A 172 -2.31 -0.45 -0.46
C THR A 172 -1.42 -1.68 -0.42
N SER A 173 -1.50 -2.46 0.65
CA SER A 173 -0.86 -3.77 0.78
C SER A 173 -1.70 -4.91 0.17
N GLU A 174 -2.91 -4.61 -0.30
CA GLU A 174 -3.91 -5.62 -0.63
C GLU A 174 -3.61 -6.44 -1.89
N GLY A 175 -2.76 -5.92 -2.80
CA GLY A 175 -2.59 -6.55 -4.11
C GLY A 175 -3.93 -6.55 -4.86
N PHE A 176 -4.47 -7.73 -5.17
CA PHE A 176 -5.81 -7.89 -5.76
C PHE A 176 -6.94 -8.10 -4.74
N HIS A 177 -6.63 -8.12 -3.46
CA HIS A 177 -7.62 -8.35 -2.39
C HIS A 177 -8.34 -7.06 -2.00
N ILE A 178 -9.13 -6.49 -2.91
CA ILE A 178 -9.83 -5.20 -2.74
C ILE A 178 -10.77 -5.13 -1.52
N TYR A 179 -11.07 -6.25 -0.90
CA TYR A 179 -11.89 -6.36 0.32
C TYR A 179 -11.07 -6.41 1.61
N GLY A 180 -9.77 -6.20 1.50
CA GLY A 180 -8.80 -6.35 2.55
C GLY A 180 -8.11 -7.71 2.53
N LEU A 181 -6.92 -7.75 3.10
CA LEU A 181 -6.19 -8.98 3.35
C LEU A 181 -6.97 -9.84 4.35
N ASP A 182 -6.95 -11.17 4.16
CA ASP A 182 -7.52 -12.10 5.15
C ASP A 182 -6.72 -11.99 6.45
N PRO A 183 -7.30 -11.51 7.55
CA PRO A 183 -6.56 -11.32 8.79
C PRO A 183 -5.95 -12.63 9.33
N TYR A 184 -6.55 -13.76 9.03
CA TYR A 184 -6.11 -15.06 9.53
C TYR A 184 -5.13 -15.79 8.60
N LYS A 185 -4.29 -15.01 7.90
CA LYS A 185 -3.14 -15.48 7.14
C LYS A 185 -1.88 -14.76 7.57
N TYR A 186 -0.74 -15.42 7.40
CA TYR A 186 0.57 -14.78 7.51
C TYR A 186 0.87 -13.95 6.27
N TYR A 187 1.45 -12.78 6.47
CA TYR A 187 1.95 -11.92 5.42
C TYR A 187 3.38 -11.48 5.74
N SER A 188 4.24 -11.51 4.72
CA SER A 188 5.57 -10.94 4.81
C SER A 188 5.52 -9.44 5.14
N ALA A 189 6.44 -8.99 5.98
CA ALA A 189 6.55 -7.57 6.31
C ALA A 189 6.77 -6.68 5.09
N GLY A 190 7.42 -7.20 4.05
CA GLY A 190 7.72 -6.48 2.81
C GLY A 190 6.50 -6.00 2.03
N ILE A 191 5.28 -6.47 2.32
CA ILE A 191 4.06 -5.94 1.71
C ILE A 191 3.62 -4.58 2.29
N ALA A 192 4.34 -4.04 3.28
CA ALA A 192 4.05 -2.72 3.83
C ALA A 192 3.88 -1.69 2.70
N CYS A 193 2.89 -0.83 2.84
CA CYS A 193 2.60 0.24 1.89
C CYS A 193 2.75 1.63 2.51
N TYR A 194 3.17 1.69 3.76
CA TYR A 194 3.54 2.90 4.47
C TYR A 194 4.81 2.63 5.27
N LEU A 195 5.86 3.36 4.96
CA LEU A 195 7.11 3.39 5.72
C LEU A 195 7.46 4.86 5.99
N SER A 196 7.67 5.22 7.24
CA SER A 196 8.13 6.58 7.58
C SER A 196 9.55 6.87 7.05
N ASP A 197 10.28 5.82 6.76
CA ASP A 197 11.58 5.85 6.11
C ASP A 197 11.62 4.71 5.07
N ILE A 198 11.75 5.06 3.80
CA ILE A 198 11.79 4.07 2.71
C ILE A 198 13.03 3.17 2.77
N GLY A 199 14.09 3.60 3.47
CA GLY A 199 15.27 2.77 3.75
C GLY A 199 15.00 1.57 4.65
N LEU A 200 13.79 1.48 5.26
CA LEU A 200 13.33 0.28 5.96
C LEU A 200 13.03 -0.89 5.01
N GLN A 201 12.74 -0.65 3.76
CA GLN A 201 12.64 -1.71 2.76
C GLN A 201 14.02 -2.26 2.47
N GLN A 202 14.19 -3.54 2.67
CA GLN A 202 15.44 -4.21 2.29
C GLN A 202 15.40 -4.52 0.80
N ASP A 203 16.46 -4.12 0.12
CA ASP A 203 16.64 -4.41 -1.29
C ASP A 203 16.88 -5.92 -1.47
N SER A 204 16.12 -6.56 -2.35
CA SER A 204 16.27 -7.97 -2.64
C SER A 204 16.13 -8.24 -4.13
N TRP A 205 17.13 -8.95 -4.65
CA TRP A 205 17.11 -9.50 -6.00
C TRP A 205 16.20 -10.73 -6.12
N ASP A 206 15.90 -11.40 -5.01
CA ASP A 206 15.01 -12.55 -5.01
C ASP A 206 13.56 -12.10 -5.00
N ILE A 207 13.01 -11.93 -6.20
CA ILE A 207 11.60 -11.58 -6.40
C ILE A 207 10.65 -12.70 -5.98
N TRP A 208 11.16 -13.88 -5.74
CA TRP A 208 10.41 -15.08 -5.32
C TRP A 208 10.39 -15.26 -3.81
N ASP A 209 11.25 -14.55 -3.09
CA ASP A 209 11.25 -14.59 -1.63
C ASP A 209 10.01 -13.88 -1.07
N ASN A 210 9.16 -14.68 -0.41
CA ASN A 210 7.95 -14.20 0.25
C ASN A 210 8.19 -13.78 1.71
N ASN A 211 9.41 -13.95 2.21
CA ASN A 211 9.79 -13.65 3.60
C ASN A 211 10.75 -12.45 3.69
N MET A 212 10.37 -11.35 3.05
CA MET A 212 11.15 -10.12 3.09
C MET A 212 10.91 -9.37 4.40
N PRO A 213 11.94 -9.20 5.25
CA PRO A 213 11.83 -8.37 6.43
C PRO A 213 11.74 -6.88 6.08
N VAL A 214 11.20 -6.11 7.01
CA VAL A 214 11.30 -4.66 7.08
C VAL A 214 12.17 -4.33 8.28
N GLY A 215 13.22 -3.58 8.10
CA GLY A 215 14.14 -3.22 9.19
C GLY A 215 15.48 -2.63 8.69
N THR A 216 16.40 -2.28 9.57
CA THR A 216 16.24 -2.37 11.03
C THR A 216 15.44 -1.16 11.54
N VAL A 217 14.33 -1.40 12.20
CA VAL A 217 13.42 -0.36 12.69
C VAL A 217 14.03 0.33 13.91
N LYS A 218 13.96 1.66 13.95
CA LYS A 218 14.46 2.52 15.04
C LYS A 218 13.34 3.23 15.77
N ASN A 219 13.67 3.88 16.87
CA ASN A 219 12.72 4.70 17.62
C ASN A 219 11.99 5.70 16.72
N GLY A 220 10.67 5.85 16.90
CA GLY A 220 9.80 6.74 16.15
C GLY A 220 9.45 6.28 14.73
N GLN A 221 10.10 5.26 14.18
CA GLN A 221 9.80 4.79 12.84
C GLN A 221 8.47 4.03 12.80
N ILE A 222 7.82 4.09 11.64
CA ILE A 222 6.44 3.63 11.41
C ILE A 222 6.39 2.68 10.22
N ILE A 223 5.71 1.55 10.41
CA ILE A 223 5.37 0.59 9.36
C ILE A 223 3.86 0.49 9.28
N GLY A 224 3.27 0.59 8.09
CA GLY A 224 1.83 0.51 7.91
C GLY A 224 1.39 -0.45 6.81
N TYR A 225 0.28 -1.12 7.09
CA TYR A 225 -0.38 -2.10 6.23
C TYR A 225 -1.82 -1.67 5.98
N LYS A 226 -2.19 -1.43 4.75
CA LYS A 226 -3.53 -1.04 4.33
C LYS A 226 -4.04 -2.05 3.32
N TYR A 227 -5.10 -2.77 3.52
CA TYR A 227 -5.98 -2.91 4.66
C TYR A 227 -6.17 -4.38 5.00
N PHE A 228 -6.53 -4.68 6.25
CA PHE A 228 -7.05 -5.99 6.64
C PHE A 228 -8.58 -5.98 6.62
N GLY A 229 -9.19 -7.04 6.09
CA GLY A 229 -10.62 -7.18 5.96
C GLY A 229 -11.25 -7.83 7.18
N PHE A 230 -11.50 -7.06 8.24
CA PHE A 230 -12.15 -7.59 9.44
C PHE A 230 -13.66 -7.78 9.30
N GLY A 231 -14.24 -7.37 8.19
CA GLY A 231 -15.67 -7.38 8.03
C GLY A 231 -16.19 -7.68 6.63
N GLY A 232 -15.75 -8.76 6.06
CA GLY A 232 -16.10 -9.14 4.70
C GLY A 232 -17.46 -9.81 4.49
N LEU A 233 -18.32 -9.96 5.52
CA LEU A 233 -19.50 -10.81 5.45
C LEU A 233 -20.47 -10.46 4.32
N LYS A 234 -20.79 -9.18 4.11
CA LYS A 234 -21.70 -8.77 3.01
C LYS A 234 -21.09 -9.00 1.63
N GLN A 235 -19.79 -8.80 1.51
CA GLN A 235 -19.04 -9.02 0.29
C GLN A 235 -18.86 -10.52 0.03
N ALA A 236 -18.57 -11.31 1.08
CA ALA A 236 -18.50 -12.77 1.00
C ALA A 236 -19.83 -13.39 0.53
N GLN A 237 -20.96 -12.89 1.04
CA GLN A 237 -22.29 -13.31 0.60
C GLN A 237 -22.57 -13.03 -0.87
N LYS A 238 -21.94 -11.98 -1.43
CA LYS A 238 -21.99 -11.68 -2.87
C LYS A 238 -20.95 -12.45 -3.69
N GLY A 239 -20.20 -13.38 -3.08
CA GLY A 239 -19.12 -14.12 -3.74
C GLY A 239 -17.90 -13.28 -4.08
N LEU A 240 -17.81 -12.08 -3.53
CA LEU A 240 -16.76 -11.11 -3.89
C LEU A 240 -15.57 -11.11 -2.93
N ALA A 241 -15.75 -11.58 -1.68
CA ALA A 241 -14.67 -11.73 -0.73
C ALA A 241 -14.40 -13.22 -0.46
N PRO A 242 -13.14 -13.66 -0.49
CA PRO A 242 -12.80 -15.09 -0.33
C PRO A 242 -12.82 -15.57 1.12
N PHE A 243 -13.15 -14.72 2.08
CA PHE A 243 -13.14 -15.04 3.51
C PHE A 243 -14.24 -14.30 4.28
N ALA A 244 -14.60 -14.82 5.45
CA ALA A 244 -15.76 -14.35 6.21
C ALA A 244 -15.47 -13.14 7.13
N GLY A 245 -14.22 -12.65 7.22
CA GLY A 245 -13.84 -11.64 8.19
C GLY A 245 -13.89 -12.13 9.65
N THR A 246 -13.88 -11.18 10.59
CA THR A 246 -13.94 -11.48 12.02
C THR A 246 -15.38 -11.48 12.54
N LYS A 247 -15.68 -12.34 13.49
CA LYS A 247 -16.98 -12.42 14.19
C LYS A 247 -16.81 -11.97 15.63
N LYS A 248 -17.87 -11.47 16.24
CA LYS A 248 -17.88 -11.18 17.68
C LYS A 248 -17.47 -12.41 18.48
N GLY A 249 -16.52 -12.24 19.39
CA GLY A 249 -16.02 -13.31 20.25
C GLY A 249 -14.96 -14.23 19.62
N ASN A 250 -14.39 -13.88 18.48
CA ASN A 250 -13.27 -14.62 17.87
C ASN A 250 -11.98 -14.57 18.70
N LYS A 251 -11.87 -13.62 19.64
CA LYS A 251 -10.64 -13.37 20.41
C LYS A 251 -9.44 -13.12 19.50
N THR A 252 -9.64 -12.24 18.53
CA THR A 252 -8.62 -11.91 17.54
C THR A 252 -7.40 -11.25 18.18
N ALA A 253 -6.21 -11.81 17.90
CA ALA A 253 -4.94 -11.27 18.36
C ALA A 253 -4.00 -11.01 17.17
N LEU A 254 -3.38 -9.84 17.15
CA LEU A 254 -2.29 -9.53 16.25
C LEU A 254 -1.05 -10.35 16.63
N ASN A 255 -0.39 -10.91 15.65
CA ASN A 255 0.88 -11.62 15.80
C ASN A 255 1.93 -10.90 14.95
N LEU A 256 3.03 -10.52 15.58
CA LEU A 256 4.22 -10.01 14.91
C LEU A 256 5.33 -11.05 15.03
N PHE A 257 5.95 -11.35 13.91
CA PHE A 257 7.14 -12.21 13.83
C PHE A 257 8.33 -11.29 13.58
N LEU A 258 9.19 -11.12 14.58
CA LEU A 258 10.29 -10.16 14.53
C LEU A 258 11.54 -10.70 15.22
N THR A 259 12.69 -10.16 14.82
CA THR A 259 13.99 -10.42 15.43
C THR A 259 14.45 -9.16 16.19
N PRO A 260 14.50 -9.18 17.53
CA PRO A 260 15.10 -8.09 18.30
C PRO A 260 16.55 -7.83 17.88
N LYS A 261 16.96 -6.56 17.84
CA LYS A 261 18.33 -6.13 17.48
C LYS A 261 19.06 -5.45 18.63
N THR A 262 18.39 -5.31 19.76
CA THR A 262 18.94 -4.73 20.99
C THR A 262 18.63 -5.64 22.17
N ASP A 263 19.44 -5.56 23.22
CA ASP A 263 19.20 -6.22 24.50
C ASP A 263 18.36 -5.36 25.47
N LYS A 264 18.03 -4.12 25.07
CA LYS A 264 17.19 -3.21 25.84
C LYS A 264 15.72 -3.45 25.60
N GLU A 265 14.89 -3.10 26.60
CA GLU A 265 13.45 -3.07 26.41
C GLU A 265 13.06 -2.05 25.32
N PHE A 266 12.14 -2.45 24.46
CA PHE A 266 11.48 -1.55 23.53
C PHE A 266 10.00 -1.93 23.36
N LYS A 267 9.26 -1.04 22.71
CA LYS A 267 7.81 -1.18 22.55
C LYS A 267 7.42 -0.98 21.09
N ILE A 268 6.32 -1.62 20.71
CA ILE A 268 5.68 -1.44 19.42
C ILE A 268 4.25 -1.00 19.69
N ASN A 269 3.97 0.26 19.46
CA ASN A 269 2.64 0.81 19.59
C ASN A 269 1.81 0.46 18.36
N VAL A 270 0.65 -0.17 18.57
CA VAL A 270 -0.23 -0.61 17.50
C VAL A 270 -1.40 0.34 17.35
N TRP A 271 -1.60 0.82 16.13
CA TRP A 271 -2.62 1.80 15.79
C TRP A 271 -3.53 1.30 14.66
N LEU A 272 -4.81 1.71 14.70
CA LEU A 272 -5.77 1.54 13.61
C LEU A 272 -5.91 2.83 12.83
N ASP A 273 -5.99 2.71 11.51
CA ASP A 273 -6.38 3.72 10.52
C ASP A 273 -5.48 4.95 10.40
N GLY A 274 -4.46 5.04 11.21
CA GLY A 274 -3.44 6.09 11.15
C GLY A 274 -2.47 6.00 12.33
N PRO A 275 -1.23 6.45 12.17
CA PRO A 275 -0.21 6.38 13.21
C PRO A 275 -0.32 7.53 14.24
N TRP A 276 -1.20 8.51 13.99
CA TRP A 276 -1.43 9.66 14.86
C TRP A 276 -2.92 9.93 15.06
N ALA A 277 -3.26 10.48 16.25
CA ALA A 277 -4.64 10.83 16.61
C ALA A 277 -5.07 12.23 16.15
N ASN A 278 -4.28 12.90 15.30
CA ASN A 278 -4.56 14.23 14.80
C ASN A 278 -5.78 14.29 13.85
N LYS A 279 -6.20 15.49 13.45
CA LYS A 279 -7.37 15.69 12.58
C LYS A 279 -7.23 15.02 11.20
N THR A 280 -6.03 14.96 10.66
CA THR A 280 -5.73 14.40 9.34
C THR A 280 -5.87 12.88 9.38
N TRP A 281 -5.17 12.24 10.29
CA TRP A 281 -5.07 10.78 10.33
C TRP A 281 -6.18 10.10 11.11
N LYS A 282 -6.65 10.73 12.19
CA LYS A 282 -7.71 10.18 13.07
C LYS A 282 -7.39 8.75 13.54
N GLY A 283 -6.11 8.46 13.68
CA GLY A 283 -5.62 7.17 14.14
C GLY A 283 -6.03 6.86 15.55
N LYS A 284 -6.17 5.59 15.87
CA LYS A 284 -6.53 5.10 17.20
C LYS A 284 -5.50 4.10 17.70
N LYS A 285 -4.77 4.43 18.75
CA LYS A 285 -3.90 3.47 19.45
C LYS A 285 -4.77 2.39 20.08
N ILE A 286 -4.50 1.12 19.76
CA ILE A 286 -5.28 -0.04 20.20
C ILE A 286 -4.52 -0.94 21.18
N GLY A 287 -3.23 -0.74 21.32
CA GLY A 287 -2.41 -1.49 22.27
C GLY A 287 -0.93 -1.28 22.03
N GLN A 288 -0.16 -2.09 22.74
CA GLN A 288 1.29 -2.02 22.74
C GLN A 288 1.86 -3.42 22.98
N ILE A 289 2.83 -3.80 22.18
CA ILE A 289 3.67 -4.97 22.43
C ILE A 289 4.93 -4.48 23.13
N VAL A 290 5.27 -5.08 24.27
CA VAL A 290 6.53 -4.83 24.97
C VAL A 290 7.46 -5.99 24.66
N VAL A 291 8.65 -5.68 24.17
CA VAL A 291 9.76 -6.64 24.02
C VAL A 291 10.70 -6.43 25.20
N PRO A 292 10.77 -7.37 26.13
CA PRO A 292 11.56 -7.18 27.37
C PRO A 292 13.06 -7.07 27.10
N ALA A 293 13.77 -6.37 27.99
CA ALA A 293 15.22 -6.39 27.98
C ALA A 293 15.75 -7.82 28.11
N GLY A 294 16.84 -8.13 27.42
CA GLY A 294 17.44 -9.46 27.38
C GLY A 294 16.68 -10.48 26.54
N SER A 295 15.70 -10.04 25.72
CA SER A 295 15.07 -10.93 24.74
C SER A 295 16.10 -11.48 23.76
N ALA A 296 15.96 -12.77 23.41
CA ALA A 296 16.83 -13.40 22.43
C ALA A 296 16.75 -12.66 21.08
N GLN A 297 17.92 -12.46 20.45
CA GLN A 297 18.02 -11.83 19.13
C GLN A 297 17.80 -12.86 18.01
N GLU A 298 16.69 -13.55 18.11
CA GLU A 298 16.21 -14.56 17.15
C GLU A 298 14.75 -14.30 16.77
N LEU A 299 14.32 -14.92 15.69
CA LEU A 299 12.94 -14.78 15.21
C LEU A 299 11.94 -15.26 16.27
N THR A 300 11.19 -14.32 16.81
CA THR A 300 10.26 -14.55 17.91
C THR A 300 8.88 -14.01 17.56
N ARG A 301 7.84 -14.70 18.01
CA ARG A 301 6.45 -14.33 17.83
C ARG A 301 5.94 -13.54 19.05
N PHE A 302 5.47 -12.33 18.83
CA PHE A 302 4.82 -11.50 19.85
C PHE A 302 3.34 -11.34 19.53
N LYS A 303 2.48 -11.38 20.56
CA LYS A 303 1.01 -11.31 20.42
C LYS A 303 0.44 -10.11 21.16
N LEU A 304 -0.62 -9.53 20.57
CA LEU A 304 -1.43 -8.48 21.19
C LEU A 304 -2.90 -8.80 20.97
N ASP A 305 -3.70 -8.87 22.04
CA ASP A 305 -5.15 -8.96 21.95
C ASP A 305 -5.73 -7.66 21.36
N VAL A 306 -6.42 -7.78 20.25
CA VAL A 306 -7.07 -6.67 19.55
C VAL A 306 -8.55 -6.88 19.32
N ALA A 307 -9.12 -7.97 19.89
CA ALA A 307 -10.50 -8.41 19.68
C ALA A 307 -11.53 -7.30 19.92
N LYS A 308 -11.32 -6.49 20.97
CA LYS A 308 -12.20 -5.34 21.30
C LYS A 308 -12.37 -4.36 20.12
N TYR A 309 -11.37 -4.29 19.25
CA TYR A 309 -11.31 -3.28 18.20
C TYR A 309 -11.69 -3.81 16.82
N VAL A 310 -11.58 -5.13 16.60
CA VAL A 310 -11.74 -5.71 15.27
C VAL A 310 -12.81 -6.79 15.19
N ASP A 311 -13.17 -7.45 16.30
CA ASP A 311 -14.15 -8.52 16.28
C ASP A 311 -15.57 -8.01 15.99
N GLY A 312 -16.18 -8.52 14.92
CA GLY A 312 -17.55 -8.21 14.54
C GLY A 312 -17.80 -6.78 14.04
N ILE A 313 -16.76 -6.01 13.76
CA ILE A 313 -16.88 -4.58 13.38
C ILE A 313 -17.26 -4.38 11.92
N GLY A 314 -17.05 -5.37 11.06
CA GLY A 314 -17.55 -5.33 9.68
C GLY A 314 -16.88 -4.33 8.75
N LYS A 315 -15.58 -4.00 8.94
CA LYS A 315 -14.83 -3.00 8.17
C LYS A 315 -13.45 -3.47 7.77
N LYS A 316 -12.87 -2.81 6.78
CA LYS A 316 -11.42 -2.81 6.56
C LYS A 316 -10.77 -1.83 7.53
N HIS A 317 -9.61 -2.19 8.06
CA HIS A 317 -8.78 -1.33 8.88
C HIS A 317 -7.32 -1.43 8.45
N ALA A 318 -6.64 -0.28 8.47
CA ALA A 318 -5.20 -0.22 8.37
C ALA A 318 -4.56 -0.47 9.74
N ILE A 319 -3.42 -1.15 9.75
CA ILE A 319 -2.61 -1.39 10.94
C ILE A 319 -1.32 -0.61 10.79
N TYR A 320 -0.98 0.19 11.80
CA TYR A 320 0.28 0.90 11.88
C TYR A 320 1.03 0.46 13.14
N LEU A 321 2.32 0.22 12.97
CA LEU A 321 3.26 -0.16 14.02
C LEU A 321 4.21 1.00 14.22
N VAL A 322 4.24 1.60 15.40
CA VAL A 322 5.11 2.72 15.75
C VAL A 322 6.10 2.25 16.79
N ALA A 323 7.37 2.24 16.44
CA ALA A 323 8.45 1.79 17.31
C ALA A 323 8.76 2.83 18.40
N GLU A 324 9.02 2.37 19.62
CA GLU A 324 9.40 3.19 20.77
C GLU A 324 10.52 2.51 21.55
N GLY A 325 11.69 3.14 21.65
CA GLY A 325 12.85 2.59 22.34
C GLY A 325 14.00 3.59 22.43
N ALA A 326 15.21 3.11 22.69
CA ALA A 326 16.38 3.97 22.81
C ALA A 326 16.71 4.67 21.48
N GLU A 327 17.08 5.93 21.55
CA GLU A 327 17.45 6.73 20.39
C GLU A 327 18.71 6.19 19.70
N GLY A 328 18.70 6.25 18.37
CA GLY A 328 19.85 5.87 17.53
C GLY A 328 20.10 4.38 17.40
N GLU A 329 19.43 3.54 18.17
CA GLU A 329 19.60 2.09 18.12
C GLU A 329 18.63 1.44 17.13
N GLY A 330 19.07 0.35 16.49
CA GLY A 330 18.18 -0.58 15.81
C GLY A 330 17.44 -1.42 16.83
N LEU A 331 16.12 -1.42 16.77
CA LEU A 331 15.27 -2.11 17.74
C LEU A 331 14.90 -3.52 17.28
N PHE A 332 14.47 -3.67 16.02
CA PHE A 332 14.05 -4.97 15.48
C PHE A 332 13.99 -4.98 13.95
N ASP A 333 14.08 -6.19 13.40
CA ASP A 333 13.62 -6.48 12.04
C ASP A 333 12.25 -7.16 12.12
N LEU A 334 11.27 -6.68 11.34
CA LEU A 334 9.96 -7.31 11.25
C LEU A 334 9.94 -8.27 10.05
N MET A 335 9.74 -9.56 10.32
CA MET A 335 9.66 -10.59 9.26
C MET A 335 8.25 -10.66 8.66
N GLY A 336 7.24 -10.57 9.50
CA GLY A 336 5.86 -10.61 9.03
C GLY A 336 4.84 -10.48 10.14
N LEU A 337 3.58 -10.51 9.74
CA LEU A 337 2.45 -10.34 10.63
C LEU A 337 1.21 -11.09 10.14
N GLY A 338 0.24 -11.20 11.02
CA GLY A 338 -1.10 -11.70 10.75
C GLY A 338 -1.87 -11.80 12.05
N PHE A 339 -3.07 -12.36 12.00
CA PHE A 339 -3.93 -12.45 13.18
C PHE A 339 -4.30 -13.90 13.45
N SER A 340 -4.37 -14.25 14.72
CA SER A 340 -4.93 -15.50 15.19
C SER A 340 -6.29 -15.28 15.82
N SER A 341 -7.08 -16.34 15.95
CA SER A 341 -8.33 -16.35 16.70
C SER A 341 -8.31 -17.49 17.72
N LYS A 342 -9.39 -17.63 18.48
CA LYS A 342 -9.56 -18.79 19.40
C LYS A 342 -9.54 -20.13 18.67
N ASP A 343 -9.99 -20.17 17.39
CA ASP A 343 -10.17 -21.40 16.61
C ASP A 343 -9.13 -21.55 15.49
N LYS A 344 -8.34 -20.51 15.21
CA LYS A 344 -7.37 -20.51 14.15
C LYS A 344 -6.09 -19.80 14.57
N ASP A 345 -5.01 -20.54 14.58
CA ASP A 345 -3.66 -19.95 14.69
C ASP A 345 -3.09 -19.65 13.30
N ILE A 346 -2.01 -18.88 13.24
CA ILE A 346 -1.24 -18.65 12.02
C ILE A 346 0.15 -19.25 12.18
N GLU A 347 0.59 -19.91 11.14
CA GLU A 347 1.99 -20.33 11.03
C GLU A 347 2.85 -19.08 10.76
N GLY A 348 4.06 -19.08 11.29
CA GLY A 348 5.05 -18.03 11.03
C GLY A 348 5.63 -18.15 9.62
N PRO A 349 6.67 -17.37 9.33
CA PRO A 349 7.35 -17.46 8.05
C PRO A 349 7.86 -18.88 7.84
N ASN A 350 7.50 -19.46 6.70
CA ASN A 350 8.05 -20.73 6.27
C ASN A 350 9.45 -20.48 5.72
N VAL A 351 10.44 -20.52 6.59
CA VAL A 351 11.85 -20.50 6.17
C VAL A 351 12.20 -21.93 5.73
N PRO A 352 12.48 -22.17 4.44
CA PRO A 352 12.85 -23.50 4.00
C PRO A 352 14.14 -23.92 4.73
N LYS A 353 14.06 -24.93 5.58
CA LYS A 353 15.24 -25.55 6.15
C LYS A 353 15.96 -26.31 5.03
N VAL A 354 17.07 -25.76 4.58
CA VAL A 354 17.92 -26.48 3.64
C VAL A 354 18.81 -27.43 4.43
N SER A 355 18.54 -28.71 4.34
CA SER A 355 19.45 -29.71 4.89
C SER A 355 20.33 -30.28 3.79
N PHE A 356 21.61 -30.38 4.06
CA PHE A 356 22.57 -31.07 3.20
C PHE A 356 23.44 -32.03 3.98
N LYS A 357 23.95 -33.07 3.34
CA LYS A 357 24.81 -34.05 3.98
C LYS A 357 26.27 -33.74 3.70
N VAL A 358 27.06 -33.60 4.75
CA VAL A 358 28.53 -33.52 4.67
C VAL A 358 29.08 -34.72 5.44
N ASN A 359 29.86 -35.57 4.77
CA ASN A 359 30.45 -36.78 5.36
C ASN A 359 29.41 -37.66 6.08
N GLY A 360 28.22 -37.81 5.50
CA GLY A 360 27.15 -38.64 6.06
C GLY A 360 26.38 -38.03 7.23
N LYS A 361 26.75 -36.84 7.70
CA LYS A 361 26.01 -36.09 8.73
C LYS A 361 25.12 -35.06 8.07
N THR A 362 23.86 -35.03 8.48
CA THR A 362 22.92 -33.96 8.06
C THR A 362 23.31 -32.67 8.78
N ILE A 363 23.53 -31.63 8.01
CA ILE A 363 23.73 -30.26 8.49
C ILE A 363 22.49 -29.48 8.06
N GLU A 364 21.79 -28.91 9.01
CA GLU A 364 20.70 -27.94 8.75
C GLU A 364 21.33 -26.55 8.71
N THR A 365 20.95 -25.74 7.72
CA THR A 365 21.37 -24.33 7.74
C THR A 365 20.75 -23.69 8.98
N PRO A 366 21.54 -22.94 9.75
CA PRO A 366 20.98 -22.15 10.84
C PRO A 366 19.94 -21.17 10.27
N GLU A 367 18.90 -20.98 11.04
CA GLU A 367 17.82 -20.01 10.75
C GLU A 367 18.36 -18.59 10.59
#